data_d069989608340542de31b614d4e2e1e6
#
_entry.id   d069989608340542de31b614d4e2e1e6
#
_cell.length_a   1.000
_cell.length_b   1.000
_cell.length_c   1.000
_cell.angle_alpha   90.00
_cell.angle_beta   90.00
_cell.angle_gamma   90.00
#
_symmetry.space_group_name_H-M   'P 1'
#
loop_
_entity.id
_entity.type
_entity.pdbx_description
1 polymer ?
#
loop_
_entity_poly.entity_id
_entity_poly.type
_entity_poly.pdbx_seq_one_letter_code
_entity_poly.pdbx_strand_id
1 'polypeptide(L)'
;MNWIDEGFLINKNRYSENSLIAEIYTKDHGKIVGIIFGGTSKKIKNYLQIGNKLHVNFNSKNENKIGYFKVEILQAYSPLYFDHKQKLSCITSAVNLIKILTAESQANLKIYRTIENFFMILKDNDWLKKYVFWELELLKLLGYDLELENLVEKDIVKNETVYYA
;
A
#
# COMPACT_ATOMS: atom_id res chain seq x y z
N MET A 1 -20.18 4.71 13.83
CA MET A 1 -19.60 3.52 13.15
C MET A 1 -18.32 3.12 13.86
N ASN A 2 -18.22 1.87 14.30
CA ASN A 2 -17.04 1.37 15.01
C ASN A 2 -16.71 -0.01 14.47
N TRP A 3 -15.43 -0.24 14.16
CA TRP A 3 -14.95 -1.53 13.69
C TRP A 3 -13.46 -1.72 14.00
N ILE A 4 -13.01 -2.95 13.90
CA ILE A 4 -11.61 -3.37 14.06
C ILE A 4 -11.20 -4.08 12.78
N ASP A 5 -10.01 -3.77 12.28
CA ASP A 5 -9.46 -4.33 11.06
C ASP A 5 -7.93 -4.32 11.11
N GLU A 6 -7.30 -4.80 10.06
CA GLU A 6 -5.87 -4.66 9.81
C GLU A 6 -5.63 -3.94 8.48
N GLY A 7 -4.57 -3.17 8.38
CA GLY A 7 -4.30 -2.41 7.15
C GLY A 7 -2.89 -1.86 7.06
N PHE A 8 -2.58 -1.35 5.87
CA PHE A 8 -1.28 -0.74 5.57
C PHE A 8 -1.37 0.78 5.63
N LEU A 9 -0.46 1.41 6.35
CA LEU A 9 -0.36 2.87 6.36
C LEU A 9 0.15 3.34 5.00
N ILE A 10 -0.71 4.03 4.24
CA ILE A 10 -0.38 4.52 2.88
C ILE A 10 -0.10 6.01 2.83
N ASN A 11 -0.60 6.78 3.79
CA ASN A 11 -0.29 8.20 3.90
C ASN A 11 -0.44 8.68 5.34
N LYS A 12 0.31 9.73 5.70
CA LYS A 12 0.14 10.47 6.95
C LYS A 12 0.57 11.91 6.79
N ASN A 13 -0.21 12.82 7.35
CA ASN A 13 0.07 14.25 7.39
C ASN A 13 -0.15 14.80 8.79
N ARG A 14 0.62 15.82 9.17
CA ARG A 14 0.40 16.52 10.44
C ARG A 14 -0.95 17.26 10.39
N TYR A 15 -1.77 17.06 11.40
CA TYR A 15 -3.07 17.72 11.52
C TYR A 15 -3.06 18.81 12.61
N SER A 16 -2.47 18.50 13.76
CA SER A 16 -2.29 19.45 14.88
C SER A 16 -0.97 19.14 15.59
N GLU A 17 -0.72 19.82 16.72
CA GLU A 17 0.50 19.57 17.51
C GLU A 17 0.67 18.08 17.87
N ASN A 18 -0.43 17.42 18.28
CA ASN A 18 -0.42 16.06 18.78
C ASN A 18 -1.18 15.06 17.91
N SER A 19 -1.62 15.45 16.71
CA SER A 19 -2.46 14.58 15.87
C SER A 19 -1.96 14.51 14.44
N LEU A 20 -2.17 13.36 13.83
CA LEU A 20 -1.95 13.10 12.41
C LEU A 20 -3.27 12.76 11.74
N ILE A 21 -3.45 13.13 10.48
CA ILE A 21 -4.39 12.49 9.56
C ILE A 21 -3.63 11.36 8.89
N ALA A 22 -4.21 10.16 8.89
CA ALA A 22 -3.66 8.98 8.26
C ALA A 22 -4.64 8.39 7.25
N GLU A 23 -4.11 7.87 6.16
CA GLU A 23 -4.83 7.02 5.22
C GLU A 23 -4.30 5.60 5.38
N ILE A 24 -5.21 4.65 5.61
CA ILE A 24 -4.88 3.24 5.82
C ILE A 24 -5.70 2.43 4.82
N TYR A 25 -5.03 1.58 4.03
CA TYR A 25 -5.72 0.61 3.20
C TYR A 25 -5.99 -0.63 4.05
N THR A 26 -7.24 -0.81 4.46
CA THR A 26 -7.68 -1.88 5.33
C THR A 26 -8.23 -3.06 4.54
N LYS A 27 -8.28 -4.23 5.16
CA LYS A 27 -8.68 -5.49 4.53
C LYS A 27 -10.16 -5.50 4.17
N ASP A 28 -11.01 -5.13 5.12
CA ASP A 28 -12.46 -5.30 5.02
C ASP A 28 -13.20 -3.98 4.72
N HIS A 29 -12.51 -2.82 4.81
CA HIS A 29 -13.11 -1.50 4.60
C HIS A 29 -12.43 -0.69 3.48
N GLY A 30 -11.34 -1.20 2.87
CA GLY A 30 -10.59 -0.49 1.82
C GLY A 30 -9.79 0.70 2.35
N LYS A 31 -9.65 1.75 1.54
CA LYS A 31 -8.90 2.96 1.92
C LYS A 31 -9.75 3.85 2.82
N ILE A 32 -9.32 4.03 4.07
CA ILE A 32 -10.00 4.84 5.07
C ILE A 32 -9.10 5.97 5.54
N VAL A 33 -9.69 7.15 5.73
CA VAL A 33 -9.05 8.33 6.32
C VAL A 33 -9.51 8.52 7.75
N GLY A 34 -8.58 8.79 8.64
CA GLY A 34 -8.90 9.05 10.03
C GLY A 34 -7.80 9.79 10.80
N ILE A 35 -8.15 10.32 11.95
CA ILE A 35 -7.23 11.06 12.82
C ILE A 35 -6.60 10.07 13.81
N ILE A 36 -5.29 10.17 14.00
CA ILE A 36 -4.54 9.48 15.06
C ILE A 36 -4.14 10.51 16.10
N PHE A 37 -4.78 10.47 17.25
CA PHE A 37 -4.43 11.31 18.38
C PHE A 37 -3.13 10.80 19.03
N GLY A 38 -2.26 11.71 19.44
CA GLY A 38 -0.94 11.36 19.98
C GLY A 38 0.04 10.83 18.92
N GLY A 39 -0.32 10.87 17.64
CA GLY A 39 0.47 10.32 16.51
C GLY A 39 1.85 10.95 16.35
N THR A 40 2.08 12.14 16.93
CA THR A 40 3.38 12.82 16.91
C THR A 40 4.30 12.40 18.07
N SER A 41 3.80 11.64 19.04
CA SER A 41 4.60 11.13 20.15
C SER A 41 5.72 10.21 19.66
N LYS A 42 6.87 10.20 20.35
CA LYS A 42 8.01 9.34 19.97
C LYS A 42 7.63 7.87 19.83
N LYS A 43 6.81 7.36 20.74
CA LYS A 43 6.36 5.96 20.73
C LYS A 43 5.57 5.63 19.46
N ILE A 44 4.56 6.42 19.14
CA ILE A 44 3.67 6.17 18.00
C ILE A 44 4.37 6.49 16.68
N LYS A 45 5.14 7.57 16.61
CA LYS A 45 5.88 7.98 15.42
C LYS A 45 6.82 6.89 14.88
N ASN A 46 7.42 6.09 15.77
CA ASN A 46 8.38 5.06 15.38
C ASN A 46 7.73 3.94 14.54
N TYR A 47 6.48 3.58 14.80
CA TYR A 47 5.80 2.53 14.04
C TYR A 47 4.84 3.05 12.97
N LEU A 48 4.50 4.33 13.00
CA LEU A 48 3.75 4.98 11.92
C LEU A 48 4.65 5.32 10.73
N GLN A 49 5.27 4.30 10.14
CA GLN A 49 6.02 4.45 8.90
C GLN A 49 5.16 3.96 7.72
N ILE A 50 5.23 4.69 6.60
CA ILE A 50 4.51 4.35 5.38
C ILE A 50 4.86 2.92 4.96
N GLY A 51 3.84 2.11 4.64
CA GLY A 51 3.99 0.70 4.29
C GLY A 51 3.96 -0.27 5.47
N ASN A 52 4.01 0.20 6.72
CA ASN A 52 3.82 -0.68 7.87
C ASN A 52 2.38 -1.18 7.98
N LYS A 53 2.24 -2.46 8.39
CA LYS A 53 0.94 -3.07 8.67
C LYS A 53 0.54 -2.79 10.11
N LEU A 54 -0.68 -2.34 10.31
CA LEU A 54 -1.24 -1.90 11.57
C LEU A 54 -2.51 -2.68 11.91
N HIS A 55 -2.70 -2.95 13.19
CA HIS A 55 -4.01 -3.22 13.76
C HIS A 55 -4.73 -1.90 13.94
N VAL A 56 -5.98 -1.83 13.50
CA VAL A 56 -6.73 -0.58 13.38
C VAL A 56 -8.06 -0.72 14.11
N ASN A 57 -8.29 0.12 15.11
CA ASN A 57 -9.61 0.30 15.70
C ASN A 57 -10.12 1.68 15.26
N PHE A 58 -11.14 1.69 14.42
CA PHE A 58 -11.75 2.90 13.87
C PHE A 58 -13.01 3.25 14.62
N ASN A 59 -13.18 4.53 14.91
CA ASN A 59 -14.38 5.07 15.55
C ASN A 59 -14.81 6.35 14.83
N SER A 60 -16.07 6.42 14.44
CA SER A 60 -16.70 7.64 13.94
C SER A 60 -18.06 7.83 14.58
N LYS A 61 -18.35 9.04 15.03
CA LYS A 61 -19.66 9.40 15.59
C LYS A 61 -20.73 9.54 14.51
N ASN A 62 -20.36 10.01 13.32
CA ASN A 62 -21.24 10.26 12.18
C ASN A 62 -20.54 9.88 10.89
N GLU A 63 -21.27 9.37 9.92
CA GLU A 63 -20.74 9.00 8.59
C GLU A 63 -20.15 10.18 7.81
N ASN A 64 -20.63 11.38 8.07
CA ASN A 64 -20.18 12.62 7.41
C ASN A 64 -18.99 13.32 8.10
N LYS A 65 -18.38 12.72 9.13
CA LYS A 65 -17.22 13.30 9.83
C LYS A 65 -16.05 12.34 9.78
N ILE A 66 -14.85 12.92 9.63
CA ILE A 66 -13.61 12.15 9.75
C ILE A 66 -13.59 11.44 11.12
N GLY A 67 -13.45 10.12 11.06
CA GLY A 67 -13.30 9.29 12.25
C GLY A 67 -11.89 9.38 12.81
N TYR A 68 -11.64 8.62 13.87
CA TYR A 68 -10.32 8.50 14.46
C TYR A 68 -9.88 7.04 14.59
N PHE A 69 -8.59 6.85 14.49
CA PHE A 69 -7.93 5.58 14.65
C PHE A 69 -7.24 5.45 16.00
N LYS A 70 -7.39 4.29 16.63
CA LYS A 70 -6.40 3.76 17.56
C LYS A 70 -5.64 2.67 16.82
N VAL A 71 -4.32 2.75 16.80
CA VAL A 71 -3.50 1.85 15.99
C VAL A 71 -2.40 1.21 16.83
N GLU A 72 -2.10 -0.04 16.49
CA GLU A 72 -0.98 -0.81 17.03
C GLU A 72 -0.19 -1.43 15.88
N ILE A 73 1.12 -1.60 16.05
CA ILE A 73 1.94 -2.21 15.00
C ILE A 73 1.69 -3.72 14.94
N LEU A 74 1.37 -4.23 13.76
CA LEU A 74 1.33 -5.66 13.47
C LEU A 74 2.64 -6.12 12.83
N GLN A 75 3.08 -5.38 11.81
CA GLN A 75 4.31 -5.71 11.09
C GLN A 75 5.02 -4.44 10.64
N ALA A 76 6.28 -4.30 11.04
CA ALA A 76 7.16 -3.25 10.54
C ALA A 76 7.85 -3.72 9.26
N TYR A 77 7.49 -3.15 8.12
CA TYR A 77 8.11 -3.45 6.82
C TYR A 77 9.16 -2.40 6.43
N SER A 78 8.80 -1.13 6.42
CA SER A 78 9.71 -0.08 5.94
C SER A 78 11.01 0.03 6.74
N PRO A 79 11.03 -0.15 8.06
CA PRO A 79 12.28 -0.13 8.81
C PRO A 79 13.29 -1.19 8.39
N LEU A 80 12.83 -2.32 7.83
CA LEU A 80 13.71 -3.39 7.33
C LEU A 80 14.57 -2.96 6.15
N TYR A 81 14.20 -1.86 5.48
CA TYR A 81 14.83 -1.41 4.24
C TYR A 81 15.45 -0.02 4.35
N PHE A 82 15.63 0.54 5.57
CA PHE A 82 16.20 1.89 5.72
C PHE A 82 17.60 2.02 5.11
N ASP A 83 18.37 0.95 5.08
CA ASP A 83 19.69 0.92 4.44
C ASP A 83 19.67 0.58 2.94
N HIS A 84 18.46 0.35 2.37
CA HIS A 84 18.26 -0.05 0.97
C HIS A 84 17.46 1.00 0.19
N LYS A 85 18.14 2.06 -0.28
CA LYS A 85 17.50 3.19 -0.98
C LYS A 85 16.54 2.78 -2.11
N GLN A 86 16.94 1.80 -2.92
CA GLN A 86 16.11 1.32 -4.05
C GLN A 86 14.80 0.69 -3.56
N LYS A 87 14.86 -0.17 -2.54
CA LYS A 87 13.64 -0.78 -1.96
C LYS A 87 12.74 0.26 -1.30
N LEU A 88 13.31 1.25 -0.61
CA LEU A 88 12.53 2.36 -0.07
C LEU A 88 11.85 3.19 -1.17
N SER A 89 12.52 3.43 -2.29
CA SER A 89 11.92 4.12 -3.43
C SER A 89 10.75 3.30 -3.99
N CYS A 90 10.91 1.98 -4.12
CA CYS A 90 9.81 1.10 -4.55
C CYS A 90 8.64 1.08 -3.56
N ILE A 91 8.90 1.07 -2.25
CA ILE A 91 7.84 1.18 -1.24
C ILE A 91 7.08 2.49 -1.42
N THR A 92 7.79 3.60 -1.61
CA THR A 92 7.17 4.91 -1.81
C THR A 92 6.35 4.95 -3.09
N SER A 93 6.85 4.40 -4.20
CA SER A 93 6.15 4.31 -5.48
C SER A 93 4.90 3.45 -5.36
N ALA A 94 5.02 2.22 -4.86
CA ALA A 94 3.91 1.29 -4.68
C ALA A 94 2.79 1.89 -3.82
N VAL A 95 3.14 2.49 -2.69
CA VAL A 95 2.18 3.12 -1.78
C VAL A 95 1.49 4.33 -2.42
N ASN A 96 2.21 5.13 -3.21
CA ASN A 96 1.62 6.24 -3.95
C ASN A 96 0.65 5.75 -5.04
N LEU A 97 0.96 4.67 -5.76
CA LEU A 97 0.04 4.06 -6.72
C LEU A 97 -1.26 3.62 -6.02
N ILE A 98 -1.15 2.89 -4.91
CA ILE A 98 -2.31 2.45 -4.12
C ILE A 98 -3.13 3.67 -3.68
N LYS A 99 -2.47 4.70 -3.14
CA LYS A 99 -3.12 5.92 -2.66
C LYS A 99 -3.92 6.63 -3.76
N ILE A 100 -3.33 6.77 -4.95
CA ILE A 100 -3.92 7.55 -6.04
C ILE A 100 -5.01 6.75 -6.76
N LEU A 101 -4.78 5.45 -6.99
CA LEU A 101 -5.61 4.65 -7.87
C LEU A 101 -6.77 3.93 -7.16
N THR A 102 -6.77 3.88 -5.81
CA THR A 102 -7.87 3.24 -5.07
C THR A 102 -8.89 4.26 -4.58
N ALA A 103 -10.17 3.92 -4.68
CA ALA A 103 -11.25 4.73 -4.13
C ALA A 103 -11.35 4.58 -2.59
N GLU A 104 -11.89 5.62 -1.92
CA GLU A 104 -12.15 5.57 -0.48
C GLU A 104 -13.34 4.67 -0.16
N SER A 105 -13.28 4.01 0.99
CA SER A 105 -14.35 3.16 1.55
C SER A 105 -14.80 2.03 0.61
N GLN A 106 -13.95 1.59 -0.30
CA GLN A 106 -14.20 0.46 -1.19
C GLN A 106 -13.24 -0.68 -0.86
N ALA A 107 -13.78 -1.69 -0.16
CA ALA A 107 -13.02 -2.88 0.16
C ALA A 107 -12.74 -3.70 -1.11
N ASN A 108 -11.50 -4.13 -1.28
CA ASN A 108 -11.11 -5.07 -2.33
C ASN A 108 -10.02 -5.99 -1.79
N LEU A 109 -10.42 -7.22 -1.45
CA LEU A 109 -9.51 -8.21 -0.88
C LEU A 109 -8.38 -8.60 -1.84
N LYS A 110 -8.60 -8.54 -3.16
CA LYS A 110 -7.54 -8.84 -4.14
C LYS A 110 -6.45 -7.76 -4.07
N ILE A 111 -6.84 -6.48 -4.05
CA ILE A 111 -5.89 -5.37 -3.90
C ILE A 111 -5.16 -5.49 -2.56
N TYR A 112 -5.87 -5.78 -1.47
CA TYR A 112 -5.23 -5.96 -0.16
C TYR A 112 -4.17 -7.07 -0.17
N ARG A 113 -4.47 -8.22 -0.77
CA ARG A 113 -3.50 -9.33 -0.92
C ARG A 113 -2.33 -8.95 -1.84
N THR A 114 -2.58 -8.17 -2.89
CA THR A 114 -1.51 -7.65 -3.75
C THR A 114 -0.56 -6.74 -2.97
N ILE A 115 -1.08 -5.90 -2.05
CA ILE A 115 -0.25 -5.11 -1.13
C ILE A 115 0.58 -6.02 -0.21
N GLU A 116 -0.01 -7.06 0.36
CA GLU A 116 0.75 -8.03 1.19
C GLU A 116 1.86 -8.70 0.39
N ASN A 117 1.55 -9.15 -0.84
CA ASN A 117 2.52 -9.80 -1.72
C ASN A 117 3.69 -8.89 -2.08
N PHE A 118 3.47 -7.59 -2.25
CA PHE A 118 4.54 -6.62 -2.51
C PHE A 118 5.65 -6.70 -1.45
N PHE A 119 5.30 -6.74 -0.17
CA PHE A 119 6.30 -6.82 0.90
C PHE A 119 7.02 -8.19 0.97
N MET A 120 6.39 -9.25 0.44
CA MET A 120 7.07 -10.56 0.29
C MET A 120 8.07 -10.51 -0.87
N ILE A 121 7.69 -9.93 -2.00
CA ILE A 121 8.56 -9.74 -3.17
C ILE A 121 9.85 -9.01 -2.80
N LEU A 122 9.79 -7.99 -1.95
CA LEU A 122 10.96 -7.22 -1.54
C LEU A 122 12.04 -8.05 -0.81
N LYS A 123 11.72 -9.24 -0.33
CA LYS A 123 12.68 -10.14 0.33
C LYS A 123 13.49 -10.98 -0.67
N ASP A 124 13.00 -11.11 -1.91
CA ASP A 124 13.61 -11.95 -2.92
C ASP A 124 14.85 -11.32 -3.55
N ASN A 125 15.72 -12.13 -4.15
CA ASN A 125 16.91 -11.64 -4.85
C ASN A 125 16.54 -10.92 -6.16
N ASP A 126 15.51 -11.38 -6.85
CA ASP A 126 15.00 -10.85 -8.12
C ASP A 126 13.82 -9.87 -7.92
N TRP A 127 13.74 -9.24 -6.74
CA TRP A 127 12.65 -8.39 -6.31
C TRP A 127 12.29 -7.28 -7.31
N LEU A 128 13.27 -6.71 -8.02
CA LEU A 128 13.02 -5.62 -8.97
C LEU A 128 12.20 -6.08 -10.16
N LYS A 129 12.53 -7.24 -10.73
CA LYS A 129 11.74 -7.85 -11.82
C LYS A 129 10.32 -8.17 -11.34
N LYS A 130 10.20 -8.78 -10.16
CA LYS A 130 8.89 -9.10 -9.56
C LYS A 130 8.07 -7.86 -9.25
N TYR A 131 8.72 -6.75 -8.87
CA TYR A 131 8.06 -5.47 -8.64
C TYR A 131 7.38 -4.93 -9.91
N VAL A 132 8.02 -5.02 -11.07
CA VAL A 132 7.41 -4.60 -12.34
C VAL A 132 6.14 -5.41 -12.63
N PHE A 133 6.17 -6.74 -12.47
CA PHE A 133 4.98 -7.57 -12.63
C PHE A 133 3.90 -7.26 -11.60
N TRP A 134 4.29 -6.95 -10.38
CA TRP A 134 3.38 -6.51 -9.34
C TRP A 134 2.65 -5.20 -9.69
N GLU A 135 3.36 -4.22 -10.26
CA GLU A 135 2.72 -2.98 -10.74
C GLU A 135 1.70 -3.26 -11.84
N LEU A 136 2.04 -4.10 -12.80
CA LEU A 136 1.12 -4.50 -13.88
C LEU A 136 -0.12 -5.23 -13.33
N GLU A 137 0.06 -6.14 -12.37
CA GLU A 137 -1.05 -6.82 -11.71
C GLU A 137 -1.96 -5.84 -10.95
N LEU A 138 -1.38 -4.89 -10.22
CA LEU A 138 -2.14 -3.85 -9.52
C LEU A 138 -2.96 -3.02 -10.52
N LEU A 139 -2.36 -2.56 -11.60
CA LEU A 139 -3.04 -1.78 -12.64
C LEU A 139 -4.19 -2.58 -13.26
N LYS A 140 -3.98 -3.84 -13.57
CA LYS A 140 -5.02 -4.73 -14.11
C LYS A 140 -6.19 -4.91 -13.14
N LEU A 141 -5.92 -5.10 -11.84
CA LEU A 141 -6.95 -5.20 -10.79
C LEU A 141 -7.77 -3.91 -10.63
N LEU A 142 -7.18 -2.79 -10.98
CA LEU A 142 -7.81 -1.46 -10.94
C LEU A 142 -8.53 -1.09 -12.26
N GLY A 143 -8.52 -2.00 -13.25
CA GLY A 143 -9.17 -1.80 -14.54
C GLY A 143 -8.31 -1.10 -15.61
N TYR A 144 -7.02 -0.91 -15.34
CA TYR A 144 -6.04 -0.39 -16.28
C TYR A 144 -5.23 -1.52 -16.90
N ASP A 145 -5.90 -2.46 -17.61
CA ASP A 145 -5.18 -3.51 -18.34
C ASP A 145 -4.49 -2.89 -19.56
N LEU A 146 -3.17 -2.94 -19.56
CA LEU A 146 -2.36 -2.35 -20.63
C LEU A 146 -2.32 -3.23 -21.88
N GLU A 147 -2.88 -4.47 -21.83
CA GLU A 147 -2.90 -5.43 -22.95
C GLU A 147 -1.56 -5.51 -23.67
N LEU A 148 -0.47 -5.57 -22.93
CA LEU A 148 0.91 -5.50 -23.46
C LEU A 148 1.17 -6.55 -24.55
N GLU A 149 0.46 -7.67 -24.52
CA GLU A 149 0.55 -8.71 -25.56
C GLU A 149 0.13 -8.21 -26.93
N ASN A 150 -0.72 -7.18 -27.00
CA ASN A 150 -1.18 -6.55 -28.25
C ASN A 150 -0.21 -5.45 -28.75
N LEU A 151 0.76 -5.06 -27.91
CA LEU A 151 1.72 -3.99 -28.23
C LEU A 151 3.08 -4.53 -28.66
N VAL A 152 3.27 -5.83 -28.67
CA VAL A 152 4.56 -6.47 -29.02
C VAL A 152 4.38 -7.47 -30.15
N GLU A 153 5.31 -7.45 -31.09
CA GLU A 153 5.42 -8.47 -32.10
C GLU A 153 6.20 -9.67 -31.54
N LYS A 154 5.69 -10.87 -31.83
CA LYS A 154 6.32 -12.12 -31.41
C LYS A 154 7.01 -12.77 -32.59
N ASP A 155 8.30 -13.02 -32.46
CA ASP A 155 9.08 -13.74 -33.47
C ASP A 155 9.85 -14.91 -32.84
N ILE A 156 10.25 -15.87 -33.66
CA ILE A 156 11.04 -17.03 -33.24
C ILE A 156 12.43 -16.90 -33.85
N VAL A 157 13.41 -16.51 -33.04
CA VAL A 157 14.79 -16.39 -33.43
C VAL A 157 15.60 -17.51 -32.75
N LYS A 158 16.24 -18.40 -33.55
CA LYS A 158 17.08 -19.52 -33.06
C LYS A 158 16.38 -20.41 -32.03
N ASN A 159 15.10 -20.74 -32.24
CA ASN A 159 14.24 -21.53 -31.34
C ASN A 159 13.87 -20.85 -30.01
N GLU A 160 14.16 -19.58 -29.85
CA GLU A 160 13.72 -18.79 -28.73
C GLU A 160 12.63 -17.79 -29.15
N THR A 161 11.61 -17.64 -28.36
CA THR A 161 10.58 -16.64 -28.60
C THR A 161 11.08 -15.25 -28.15
N VAL A 162 11.17 -14.33 -29.09
CA VAL A 162 11.60 -12.93 -28.82
C VAL A 162 10.40 -12.01 -29.06
N TYR A 163 10.27 -11.02 -28.22
CA TYR A 163 9.21 -9.99 -28.31
C TYR A 163 9.85 -8.66 -28.66
N TYR A 164 9.28 -7.98 -29.65
CA TYR A 164 9.69 -6.65 -30.10
C TYR A 164 8.57 -5.65 -29.84
N ALA A 165 8.92 -4.43 -29.41
CA ALA A 165 7.99 -3.30 -29.24
C ALA A 165 8.10 -2.35 -30.42
#